data_cefd2558b51c8047c65b2daa46eb69ae
#
_entry.id   cefd2558b51c8047c65b2daa46eb69ae
#
_cell.length_a   1.000
_cell.length_b   1.000
_cell.length_c   1.000
_cell.angle_alpha   90.00
_cell.angle_beta   90.00
_cell.angle_gamma   90.00
#
_symmetry.space_group_name_H-M   'P 1'
#
loop_
_entity.id
_entity.type
_entity.pdbx_description
1 polymer ?
#
loop_
_entity_poly.entity_id
_entity_poly.type
_entity_poly.pdbx_seq_one_letter_code
_entity_poly.pdbx_strand_id
1 'polypeptide(L)'
;MVMKNKGRLNKALLLAVCMLTGLLFCGCGQTSIGYDNEEETECDYTVVAMRDCPEELLKNLEEKKINSFQMTYQDGTYLYMAVGYGEQKTGGYSILVKKLAETKDKIFLKTELRGPSKEETVSQKPSFPYVVIKTENKTKEVVFEAH
;
A
#
# COMPACT_ATOMS: atom_id res chain seq x y z
N MET A 1 -70.60 24.56 -47.41
CA MET A 1 -69.82 25.49 -46.56
C MET A 1 -69.18 24.67 -45.44
N VAL A 2 -67.97 24.29 -45.66
CA VAL A 2 -67.26 23.36 -44.74
C VAL A 2 -66.27 24.18 -43.89
N MET A 3 -66.54 24.29 -42.62
CA MET A 3 -65.62 24.96 -41.66
C MET A 3 -64.61 23.97 -41.15
N LYS A 4 -63.37 24.20 -41.55
CA LYS A 4 -62.20 23.46 -41.16
C LYS A 4 -61.71 23.93 -39.76
N ASN A 5 -62.06 23.19 -38.72
CA ASN A 5 -61.58 23.49 -37.36
C ASN A 5 -60.22 22.87 -37.19
N LYS A 6 -59.16 23.70 -37.32
CA LYS A 6 -57.79 23.30 -36.96
C LYS A 6 -57.68 23.37 -35.46
N GLY A 7 -57.63 22.20 -34.83
CA GLY A 7 -57.30 22.07 -33.40
C GLY A 7 -55.98 22.72 -33.08
N ARG A 8 -56.06 23.83 -32.38
CA ARG A 8 -54.89 24.38 -31.67
C ARG A 8 -54.55 23.41 -30.53
N LEU A 9 -53.66 22.48 -30.82
CA LEU A 9 -53.03 21.69 -29.77
C LEU A 9 -52.29 22.64 -28.85
N ASN A 10 -52.82 22.80 -27.65
CA ASN A 10 -52.35 23.77 -26.69
C ASN A 10 -50.89 23.52 -26.34
N LYS A 11 -50.03 24.48 -26.67
CA LYS A 11 -48.59 24.47 -26.27
C LYS A 11 -48.45 24.32 -24.77
N ALA A 12 -49.42 24.69 -23.98
CA ALA A 12 -49.48 24.49 -22.54
C ALA A 12 -49.53 23.01 -22.12
N LEU A 13 -50.20 22.14 -22.91
CA LEU A 13 -50.28 20.70 -22.63
C LEU A 13 -48.93 20.00 -22.93
N LEU A 14 -48.25 20.48 -23.97
CA LEU A 14 -46.90 19.96 -24.32
C LEU A 14 -45.84 20.33 -23.26
N LEU A 15 -45.95 21.54 -22.69
CA LEU A 15 -45.05 21.97 -21.60
C LEU A 15 -45.35 21.23 -20.29
N ALA A 16 -46.61 20.89 -20.02
CA ALA A 16 -46.96 20.12 -18.81
C ALA A 16 -46.42 18.67 -18.86
N VAL A 17 -46.44 18.05 -20.05
CA VAL A 17 -45.88 16.69 -20.25
C VAL A 17 -44.36 16.70 -20.13
N CYS A 18 -43.67 17.73 -20.60
CA CYS A 18 -42.22 17.86 -20.42
C CYS A 18 -41.82 18.10 -18.97
N MET A 19 -42.63 18.76 -18.14
CA MET A 19 -42.36 18.93 -16.73
C MET A 19 -42.55 17.65 -15.91
N LEU A 20 -43.47 16.76 -16.34
CA LEU A 20 -43.72 15.50 -15.63
C LEU A 20 -42.66 14.43 -15.90
N THR A 21 -41.95 14.50 -17.03
CA THR A 21 -40.87 13.55 -17.36
C THR A 21 -39.50 13.97 -16.82
N GLY A 22 -39.36 15.22 -16.36
CA GLY A 22 -38.12 15.76 -15.82
C GLY A 22 -37.80 15.36 -14.36
N LEU A 23 -38.72 14.68 -13.66
CA LEU A 23 -38.56 14.37 -12.21
C LEU A 23 -38.12 12.94 -11.93
N LEU A 24 -37.76 12.14 -12.94
CA LEU A 24 -37.27 10.75 -12.76
C LEU A 24 -35.79 10.58 -13.01
N PHE A 25 -35.03 11.66 -13.22
CA PHE A 25 -33.57 11.63 -13.13
C PHE A 25 -33.09 12.13 -11.76
N CYS A 26 -33.60 11.51 -10.70
CA CYS A 26 -32.99 11.62 -9.39
C CYS A 26 -31.78 10.70 -9.39
N GLY A 27 -30.64 11.33 -9.64
CA GLY A 27 -29.33 11.05 -9.09
C GLY A 27 -29.02 9.59 -8.73
N CYS A 28 -28.43 8.82 -9.64
CA CYS A 28 -27.40 7.90 -9.21
C CYS A 28 -26.31 8.76 -8.56
N GLY A 29 -26.37 8.91 -7.24
CA GLY A 29 -25.23 9.26 -6.44
C GLY A 29 -24.20 8.16 -6.68
N GLN A 30 -23.25 8.40 -7.57
CA GLN A 30 -21.97 7.72 -7.50
C GLN A 30 -21.40 8.11 -6.15
N THR A 31 -21.60 7.25 -5.17
CA THR A 31 -20.68 7.16 -4.03
C THR A 31 -19.37 6.72 -4.67
N SER A 32 -18.58 7.69 -5.10
CA SER A 32 -17.15 7.52 -5.21
C SER A 32 -16.73 7.11 -3.80
N ILE A 33 -16.48 5.82 -3.60
CA ILE A 33 -15.65 5.38 -2.52
C ILE A 33 -14.35 6.12 -2.82
N GLY A 34 -14.11 7.20 -2.09
CA GLY A 34 -12.86 7.91 -2.12
C GLY A 34 -11.80 6.89 -1.73
N TYR A 35 -11.11 6.34 -2.72
CA TYR A 35 -9.73 5.98 -2.49
C TYR A 35 -9.08 7.32 -2.18
N ASP A 36 -8.76 7.54 -0.91
CA ASP A 36 -7.87 8.60 -0.52
C ASP A 36 -6.58 8.36 -1.30
N ASN A 37 -6.47 9.04 -2.45
CA ASN A 37 -5.21 9.20 -3.14
C ASN A 37 -4.39 10.18 -2.29
N GLU A 38 -4.01 9.73 -1.09
CA GLU A 38 -2.99 10.44 -0.35
C GLU A 38 -1.73 10.41 -1.21
N GLU A 39 -1.20 11.59 -1.50
CA GLU A 39 0.03 11.73 -2.26
C GLU A 39 1.16 11.07 -1.49
N GLU A 40 1.69 9.98 -2.05
CA GLU A 40 2.82 9.27 -1.49
C GLU A 40 4.13 9.96 -1.90
N THR A 41 4.97 10.23 -0.92
CA THR A 41 6.31 10.77 -1.12
C THR A 41 7.35 9.71 -0.80
N GLU A 42 8.34 9.50 -1.66
CA GLU A 42 9.45 8.60 -1.37
C GLU A 42 10.27 9.09 -0.18
N CYS A 43 10.68 8.15 0.68
CA CYS A 43 11.51 8.42 1.84
C CYS A 43 12.92 7.91 1.62
N ASP A 44 13.90 8.71 2.05
CA ASP A 44 15.27 8.24 2.18
C ASP A 44 15.40 7.22 3.30
N TYR A 45 16.17 6.17 3.05
CA TYR A 45 16.48 5.15 4.02
C TYR A 45 17.92 4.62 3.88
N THR A 46 18.38 4.01 4.94
CA THR A 46 19.66 3.30 4.96
C THR A 46 19.44 1.85 5.34
N VAL A 47 19.99 0.92 4.56
CA VAL A 47 20.07 -0.50 4.97
C VAL A 47 21.10 -0.62 6.06
N VAL A 48 20.72 -1.20 7.20
CA VAL A 48 21.54 -1.29 8.40
C VAL A 48 22.23 -2.65 8.46
N ALA A 49 23.55 -2.66 8.57
CA ALA A 49 24.26 -3.89 8.81
C ALA A 49 24.02 -4.35 10.26
N MET A 50 24.07 -5.67 10.51
CA MET A 50 23.81 -6.25 11.83
C MET A 50 24.64 -5.61 12.96
N ARG A 51 25.93 -5.40 12.71
CA ARG A 51 26.86 -4.78 13.68
C ARG A 51 26.49 -3.35 14.07
N ASP A 52 25.69 -2.67 13.25
CA ASP A 52 25.30 -1.27 13.42
C ASP A 52 23.84 -1.14 13.94
N CYS A 53 23.19 -2.28 14.21
CA CYS A 53 21.85 -2.30 14.80
C CYS A 53 21.93 -2.09 16.33
N PRO A 54 20.93 -1.43 16.93
CA PRO A 54 20.77 -1.41 18.38
C PRO A 54 20.71 -2.82 18.98
N GLU A 55 21.35 -3.02 20.13
CA GLU A 55 21.46 -4.35 20.77
C GLU A 55 20.10 -4.98 21.07
N GLU A 56 19.15 -4.17 21.53
CA GLU A 56 17.78 -4.63 21.81
C GLU A 56 17.07 -5.09 20.54
N LEU A 57 17.26 -4.36 19.42
CA LEU A 57 16.71 -4.76 18.12
C LEU A 57 17.33 -6.09 17.67
N LEU A 58 18.65 -6.26 17.79
CA LEU A 58 19.34 -7.50 17.43
C LEU A 58 18.80 -8.71 18.20
N LYS A 59 18.58 -8.57 19.50
CA LYS A 59 18.01 -9.64 20.31
C LYS A 59 16.65 -10.07 19.80
N ASN A 60 15.78 -9.11 19.51
CA ASN A 60 14.45 -9.39 18.96
C ASN A 60 14.50 -10.07 17.58
N LEU A 61 15.46 -9.67 16.73
CA LEU A 61 15.67 -10.28 15.42
C LEU A 61 16.10 -11.73 15.53
N GLU A 62 17.05 -12.04 16.40
CA GLU A 62 17.53 -13.41 16.63
C GLU A 62 16.45 -14.33 17.14
N GLU A 63 15.58 -13.86 18.03
CA GLU A 63 14.43 -14.62 18.55
C GLU A 63 13.38 -14.91 17.49
N LYS A 64 13.19 -13.99 16.53
CA LYS A 64 12.07 -14.05 15.55
C LYS A 64 12.45 -14.64 14.20
N LYS A 65 13.75 -14.70 13.84
CA LYS A 65 14.20 -15.00 12.46
C LYS A 65 13.77 -16.34 11.89
N ILE A 66 13.42 -17.31 12.74
CA ILE A 66 12.94 -18.64 12.30
C ILE A 66 11.61 -18.53 11.55
N ASN A 67 10.75 -17.62 11.99
CA ASN A 67 9.46 -17.36 11.36
C ASN A 67 9.53 -16.09 10.55
N SER A 68 8.57 -15.90 9.63
CA SER A 68 8.38 -14.60 9.00
C SER A 68 7.94 -13.56 10.04
N PHE A 69 8.49 -12.36 9.95
CA PHE A 69 8.16 -11.29 10.88
C PHE A 69 8.24 -9.91 10.22
N GLN A 70 7.56 -8.97 10.83
CA GLN A 70 7.60 -7.55 10.53
C GLN A 70 7.66 -6.84 11.88
N MET A 71 8.56 -5.88 12.04
CA MET A 71 8.67 -5.15 13.29
C MET A 71 9.27 -3.77 13.09
N THR A 72 8.95 -2.88 14.00
CA THR A 72 9.54 -1.55 14.12
C THR A 72 10.25 -1.40 15.44
N TYR A 73 11.29 -0.56 15.45
CA TYR A 73 12.02 -0.16 16.65
C TYR A 73 12.40 1.31 16.52
N GLN A 74 12.37 2.05 17.63
CA GLN A 74 12.75 3.46 17.66
C GLN A 74 13.76 3.70 18.75
N ASP A 75 14.86 4.40 18.42
CA ASP A 75 15.89 4.79 19.38
C ASP A 75 15.83 6.27 19.77
N GLY A 76 14.77 6.96 19.34
CA GLY A 76 14.56 8.41 19.53
C GLY A 76 15.05 9.24 18.35
N THR A 77 16.09 8.83 17.64
CA THR A 77 16.62 9.51 16.44
C THR A 77 16.14 8.87 15.16
N TYR A 78 16.08 7.55 15.14
CA TYR A 78 15.72 6.77 13.96
C TYR A 78 14.56 5.84 14.23
N LEU A 79 13.77 5.64 13.18
CA LEU A 79 12.81 4.56 13.06
C LEU A 79 13.46 3.43 12.26
N TYR A 80 13.62 2.28 12.88
CA TYR A 80 14.08 1.04 12.26
C TYR A 80 12.86 0.20 11.86
N MET A 81 12.92 -0.36 10.68
CA MET A 81 11.92 -1.29 10.15
C MET A 81 12.63 -2.57 9.73
N ALA A 82 12.19 -3.69 10.26
CA ALA A 82 12.76 -4.99 9.97
C ALA A 82 11.71 -5.93 9.39
N VAL A 83 12.10 -6.64 8.31
CA VAL A 83 11.27 -7.65 7.65
C VAL A 83 12.09 -8.91 7.49
N GLY A 84 11.57 -10.03 8.00
CA GLY A 84 12.14 -11.36 7.85
C GLY A 84 11.15 -12.30 7.18
N TYR A 85 11.69 -13.19 6.36
CA TYR A 85 10.90 -14.16 5.59
C TYR A 85 10.95 -15.58 6.14
N GLY A 86 11.50 -15.72 7.36
CA GLY A 86 11.60 -17.01 8.03
C GLY A 86 12.63 -17.95 7.40
N GLU A 87 12.56 -19.21 7.79
CA GLU A 87 13.47 -20.24 7.32
C GLU A 87 13.30 -20.53 5.84
N GLN A 88 14.41 -20.48 5.09
CA GLN A 88 14.51 -20.93 3.72
C GLN A 88 15.38 -22.19 3.66
N LYS A 89 15.10 -23.09 2.76
CA LYS A 89 15.75 -24.43 2.68
C LYS A 89 17.25 -24.35 2.34
N THR A 90 17.66 -23.27 1.69
CA THR A 90 19.03 -23.09 1.18
C THR A 90 19.53 -21.68 1.46
N GLY A 91 20.81 -21.43 1.25
CA GLY A 91 21.35 -20.07 1.14
C GLY A 91 21.00 -19.42 -0.19
N GLY A 92 21.58 -18.22 -0.45
CA GLY A 92 21.42 -17.50 -1.72
C GLY A 92 20.17 -16.62 -1.80
N TYR A 93 19.33 -16.57 -0.77
CA TYR A 93 18.19 -15.66 -0.73
C TYR A 93 18.64 -14.24 -0.40
N SER A 94 18.02 -13.27 -1.05
CA SER A 94 18.20 -11.85 -0.81
C SER A 94 16.86 -11.14 -0.69
N ILE A 95 16.85 -9.98 -0.03
CA ILE A 95 15.65 -9.17 0.11
C ILE A 95 15.88 -7.85 -0.60
N LEU A 96 14.98 -7.51 -1.49
CA LEU A 96 14.96 -6.24 -2.19
C LEU A 96 13.95 -5.31 -1.51
N VAL A 97 14.39 -4.13 -1.10
CA VAL A 97 13.51 -3.04 -0.73
C VAL A 97 13.02 -2.39 -2.02
N LYS A 98 11.74 -2.58 -2.33
CA LYS A 98 11.11 -2.08 -3.55
C LYS A 98 10.71 -0.62 -3.42
N LYS A 99 10.26 -0.25 -2.22
CA LYS A 99 9.72 1.08 -1.96
C LYS A 99 9.75 1.36 -0.47
N LEU A 100 10.14 2.57 -0.11
CA LEU A 100 9.81 3.21 1.15
C LEU A 100 9.16 4.55 0.80
N ALA A 101 7.90 4.73 1.17
CA ALA A 101 7.16 5.95 0.91
C ALA A 101 6.29 6.31 2.10
N GLU A 102 5.92 7.56 2.19
CA GLU A 102 5.03 8.05 3.25
C GLU A 102 3.88 8.86 2.71
N THR A 103 2.77 8.82 3.42
CA THR A 103 1.68 9.77 3.33
C THR A 103 1.71 10.67 4.57
N LYS A 104 0.67 11.46 4.77
CA LYS A 104 0.53 12.29 5.96
C LYS A 104 0.63 11.47 7.26
N ASP A 105 0.02 10.28 7.31
CA ASP A 105 -0.18 9.52 8.55
C ASP A 105 0.51 8.14 8.54
N LYS A 106 1.01 7.67 7.39
CA LYS A 106 1.55 6.31 7.22
C LYS A 106 2.90 6.31 6.53
N ILE A 107 3.67 5.26 6.81
CA ILE A 107 4.89 4.87 6.09
C ILE A 107 4.64 3.49 5.48
N PHE A 108 4.90 3.33 4.20
CA PHE A 108 4.76 2.07 3.48
C PHE A 108 6.12 1.51 3.14
N LEU A 109 6.43 0.34 3.66
CA LEU A 109 7.63 -0.42 3.32
C LEU A 109 7.24 -1.63 2.47
N LYS A 110 7.68 -1.65 1.22
CA LYS A 110 7.49 -2.78 0.31
C LYS A 110 8.78 -3.53 0.10
N THR A 111 8.77 -4.84 0.38
CA THR A 111 9.92 -5.73 0.20
C THR A 111 9.54 -6.95 -0.63
N GLU A 112 10.55 -7.54 -1.27
CA GLU A 112 10.42 -8.74 -2.10
C GLU A 112 11.55 -9.72 -1.74
N LEU A 113 11.20 -10.97 -1.44
CA LEU A 113 12.19 -12.04 -1.30
C LEU A 113 12.59 -12.55 -2.67
N ARG A 114 13.90 -12.61 -2.92
CA ARG A 114 14.47 -13.22 -4.13
C ARG A 114 15.25 -14.46 -3.77
N GLY A 115 14.85 -15.58 -4.33
CA GLY A 115 15.61 -16.82 -4.25
C GLY A 115 16.81 -16.83 -5.20
N PRO A 116 17.73 -17.78 -5.01
CA PRO A 116 18.86 -17.98 -5.92
C PRO A 116 18.40 -18.38 -7.31
N SER A 117 19.17 -18.02 -8.33
CA SER A 117 18.95 -18.47 -9.69
C SER A 117 19.24 -19.97 -9.82
N LYS A 118 18.71 -20.62 -10.86
CA LYS A 118 18.92 -22.07 -11.10
C LYS A 118 20.38 -22.43 -11.37
N GLU A 119 21.17 -21.45 -11.81
CA GLU A 119 22.59 -21.62 -12.18
C GLU A 119 23.53 -21.30 -11.01
N GLU A 120 22.99 -20.75 -9.93
CA GLU A 120 23.77 -20.31 -8.77
C GLU A 120 24.08 -21.47 -7.83
N THR A 121 25.35 -21.64 -7.50
CA THR A 121 25.76 -22.62 -6.50
C THR A 121 25.60 -22.02 -5.10
N VAL A 122 24.66 -22.52 -4.34
CA VAL A 122 24.35 -22.01 -2.98
C VAL A 122 24.51 -23.08 -1.92
N SER A 123 24.71 -22.64 -0.69
CA SER A 123 24.74 -23.53 0.47
C SER A 123 23.41 -24.29 0.60
N GLN A 124 23.51 -25.60 0.80
CA GLN A 124 22.34 -26.47 1.04
C GLN A 124 21.89 -26.45 2.52
N LYS A 125 22.40 -25.51 3.31
CA LYS A 125 21.99 -25.30 4.70
C LYS A 125 20.83 -24.28 4.76
N PRO A 126 19.90 -24.42 5.71
CA PRO A 126 18.87 -23.43 5.94
C PRO A 126 19.44 -22.03 6.15
N SER A 127 18.70 -21.02 5.68
CA SER A 127 19.00 -19.61 5.90
C SER A 127 17.77 -18.86 6.41
N PHE A 128 18.01 -17.71 7.02
CA PHE A 128 16.96 -16.90 7.65
C PHE A 128 17.10 -15.45 7.15
N PRO A 129 16.66 -15.19 5.90
CA PRO A 129 16.84 -13.87 5.31
C PRO A 129 15.96 -12.83 6.03
N TYR A 130 16.57 -11.73 6.41
CA TYR A 130 15.88 -10.54 6.88
C TYR A 130 16.65 -9.28 6.48
N VAL A 131 15.95 -8.16 6.42
CA VAL A 131 16.51 -6.84 6.17
C VAL A 131 16.11 -5.89 7.28
N VAL A 132 17.04 -5.02 7.65
CA VAL A 132 16.77 -3.88 8.54
C VAL A 132 17.08 -2.61 7.76
N ILE A 133 16.13 -1.71 7.73
CA ILE A 133 16.34 -0.35 7.22
C ILE A 133 16.05 0.67 8.31
N LYS A 134 16.65 1.85 8.20
CA LYS A 134 16.34 2.98 9.07
C LYS A 134 16.06 4.24 8.28
N THR A 135 15.18 5.05 8.81
CA THR A 135 14.89 6.41 8.36
C THR A 135 14.83 7.35 9.57
N GLU A 136 14.69 8.64 9.33
CA GLU A 136 14.44 9.58 10.44
C GLU A 136 13.21 9.17 11.25
N ASN A 137 13.28 9.41 12.57
CA ASN A 137 12.17 9.05 13.45
C ASN A 137 10.92 9.88 13.13
N LYS A 138 9.83 9.20 12.82
CA LYS A 138 8.52 9.79 12.50
C LYS A 138 7.43 9.07 13.28
N THR A 139 6.53 9.84 13.84
CA THR A 139 5.36 9.31 14.57
C THR A 139 4.23 9.00 13.57
N LYS A 140 4.46 7.96 12.74
CA LYS A 140 3.50 7.49 11.74
C LYS A 140 3.31 5.98 11.87
N GLU A 141 2.13 5.50 11.48
CA GLU A 141 1.87 4.07 11.36
C GLU A 141 2.73 3.46 10.24
N VAL A 142 3.37 2.32 10.50
CA VAL A 142 4.15 1.61 9.48
C VAL A 142 3.32 0.46 8.92
N VAL A 143 3.13 0.47 7.62
CA VAL A 143 2.44 -0.56 6.84
C VAL A 143 3.48 -1.36 6.06
N PHE A 144 3.54 -2.66 6.30
CA PHE A 144 4.48 -3.56 5.62
C PHE A 144 3.77 -4.31 4.48
N GLU A 145 4.37 -4.25 3.29
CA GLU A 145 3.95 -5.01 2.10
C GLU A 145 5.08 -5.98 1.74
N ALA A 146 5.02 -7.19 2.28
CA ALA A 146 6.02 -8.24 2.03
C ALA A 146 5.46 -9.31 1.06
N HIS A 147 6.22 -9.64 0.01
CA HIS A 147 5.88 -10.63 -1.02
C HIS A 147 6.99 -11.65 -1.22
#